data_bb2d827dc17d1592899c57ad783c8b38
#
_entry.id   bb2d827dc17d1592899c57ad783c8b38
#
_cell.length_a   1.000
_cell.length_b   1.000
_cell.length_c   1.000
_cell.angle_alpha   90.00
_cell.angle_beta   90.00
_cell.angle_gamma   90.00
#
_symmetry.space_group_name_H-M   'P 1'
#
loop_
_entity.id
_entity.type
_entity.pdbx_description
1 polymer ?
#
loop_
_entity_poly.entity_id
_entity_poly.type
_entity_poly.pdbx_seq_one_letter_code
_entity_poly.pdbx_strand_id
1 'polypeptide(L)'
;MKNKNYWDQANVSLDKVDVQVVKEVNTGKNLFEGKELDVVKISGEIVAQEQGNAALKIREIPGTYYIQLNTQKDLLANKNARRAIALSLNSERLAKNVLNDGSKKALGFVPTGFTNQETQKDFAEELGDLNPSEPEKAKELWQTAKKELGIEKAELTILSSDTENAKKISEYVQGALADNLENLTVNVSPVPFNNRLEKSRSGDFDIVVGGWTPVYADPIDFLNLLQSKNSNNFGKWSNKTFDQLLQEANVTYANKYEERWKTLQKADQLVAEEAPLVPLYQLTEARLVDDSVQNLVYGPLGSGYYKSVSISDK
;
A
#
# COMPACT_ATOMS: atom_id res chain seq x y z
N MET A 1 -2.81 7.29 -31.20
CA MET A 1 -2.84 8.22 -32.36
C MET A 1 -3.73 9.41 -32.02
N LYS A 2 -3.38 10.60 -32.51
CA LYS A 2 -4.11 11.85 -32.30
C LYS A 2 -5.55 11.72 -32.81
N ASN A 3 -6.53 12.00 -31.96
CA ASN A 3 -7.94 11.95 -32.35
C ASN A 3 -8.34 13.26 -33.06
N LYS A 4 -8.65 13.18 -34.33
CA LYS A 4 -9.02 14.35 -35.16
C LYS A 4 -10.33 15.02 -34.72
N ASN A 5 -11.19 14.31 -33.97
CA ASN A 5 -12.46 14.82 -33.46
C ASN A 5 -12.38 15.25 -31.99
N TYR A 6 -11.16 15.32 -31.40
CA TYR A 6 -11.01 15.78 -30.05
C TYR A 6 -11.25 17.29 -29.97
N TRP A 7 -12.11 17.72 -29.05
CA TRP A 7 -12.53 19.11 -28.91
C TRP A 7 -11.40 20.11 -28.72
N ASP A 8 -10.30 19.67 -28.09
CA ASP A 8 -9.11 20.48 -27.79
C ASP A 8 -7.87 20.01 -28.55
N GLN A 9 -8.07 19.57 -29.79
CA GLN A 9 -7.01 19.02 -30.65
C GLN A 9 -5.85 19.99 -30.87
N ALA A 10 -6.11 21.30 -30.90
CA ALA A 10 -5.09 22.33 -31.12
C ALA A 10 -4.02 22.36 -30.03
N ASN A 11 -4.39 21.95 -28.81
CA ASN A 11 -3.50 21.93 -27.65
C ASN A 11 -2.84 20.53 -27.41
N VAL A 12 -2.91 19.62 -28.37
CA VAL A 12 -2.26 18.31 -28.30
C VAL A 12 -1.06 18.31 -29.24
N SER A 13 0.14 18.25 -28.71
CA SER A 13 1.38 18.27 -29.51
C SER A 13 1.74 16.92 -30.08
N LEU A 14 1.52 15.83 -29.35
CA LEU A 14 1.88 14.48 -29.78
C LEU A 14 0.90 13.92 -30.82
N ASP A 15 1.44 13.31 -31.87
CA ASP A 15 0.65 12.57 -32.86
C ASP A 15 0.30 11.15 -32.38
N LYS A 16 1.19 10.56 -31.58
CA LYS A 16 1.08 9.17 -31.11
C LYS A 16 1.76 9.00 -29.76
N VAL A 17 1.19 8.13 -28.95
CA VAL A 17 1.83 7.55 -27.76
C VAL A 17 1.83 6.05 -27.94
N ASP A 18 3.01 5.43 -27.88
CA ASP A 18 3.20 3.98 -27.91
C ASP A 18 3.46 3.50 -26.49
N VAL A 19 2.69 2.52 -26.04
CA VAL A 19 2.85 1.91 -24.72
C VAL A 19 3.30 0.48 -24.89
N GLN A 20 4.48 0.17 -24.36
CA GLN A 20 5.05 -1.17 -24.35
C GLN A 20 4.90 -1.80 -22.98
N VAL A 21 4.52 -3.07 -22.93
CA VAL A 21 4.48 -3.86 -21.69
C VAL A 21 5.81 -4.58 -21.53
N VAL A 22 6.65 -4.06 -20.64
CA VAL A 22 7.96 -4.64 -20.32
C VAL A 22 7.87 -5.24 -18.91
N LYS A 23 8.06 -6.55 -18.78
CA LYS A 23 7.93 -7.26 -17.50
C LYS A 23 9.15 -7.05 -16.60
N GLU A 24 10.33 -7.11 -17.19
CA GLU A 24 11.60 -7.07 -16.46
C GLU A 24 12.10 -5.63 -16.37
N VAL A 25 12.36 -5.15 -15.16
CA VAL A 25 12.78 -3.75 -14.91
C VAL A 25 14.11 -3.45 -15.62
N ASN A 26 15.06 -4.37 -15.58
CA ASN A 26 16.36 -4.22 -16.28
C ASN A 26 16.19 -4.08 -17.80
N THR A 27 15.30 -4.87 -18.41
CA THR A 27 14.99 -4.76 -19.83
C THR A 27 14.42 -3.37 -20.14
N GLY A 28 13.49 -2.88 -19.31
CA GLY A 28 12.93 -1.54 -19.47
C GLY A 28 14.00 -0.45 -19.36
N LYS A 29 14.91 -0.55 -18.39
CA LYS A 29 16.05 0.37 -18.25
C LYS A 29 16.94 0.37 -19.50
N ASN A 30 17.31 -0.80 -20.01
CA ASN A 30 18.13 -0.93 -21.20
C ASN A 30 17.49 -0.30 -22.44
N LEU A 31 16.17 -0.48 -22.63
CA LEU A 31 15.41 0.16 -23.71
C LEU A 31 15.41 1.69 -23.58
N PHE A 32 15.32 2.21 -22.36
CA PHE A 32 15.44 3.65 -22.09
C PHE A 32 16.85 4.17 -22.42
N GLU A 33 17.88 3.50 -21.96
CA GLU A 33 19.28 3.86 -22.27
C GLU A 33 19.58 3.76 -23.77
N GLY A 34 18.98 2.78 -24.45
CA GLY A 34 19.03 2.61 -25.92
C GLY A 34 18.18 3.61 -26.70
N LYS A 35 17.47 4.53 -26.03
CA LYS A 35 16.57 5.52 -26.66
C LYS A 35 15.38 4.89 -27.42
N GLU A 36 14.99 3.68 -27.05
CA GLU A 36 13.81 3.01 -27.56
C GLU A 36 12.54 3.34 -26.74
N LEU A 37 12.74 3.83 -25.49
CA LEU A 37 11.69 4.34 -24.62
C LEU A 37 12.06 5.75 -24.12
N ASP A 38 11.11 6.68 -24.19
CA ASP A 38 11.26 8.03 -23.63
C ASP A 38 10.95 8.09 -22.14
N VAL A 39 10.14 7.16 -21.65
CA VAL A 39 9.74 7.06 -20.25
C VAL A 39 9.65 5.59 -19.85
N VAL A 40 10.30 5.21 -18.76
CA VAL A 40 10.20 3.86 -18.21
C VAL A 40 9.94 3.89 -16.70
N LYS A 41 9.06 3.01 -16.22
CA LYS A 41 8.89 2.77 -14.79
C LYS A 41 9.99 1.84 -14.30
N ILE A 42 10.64 2.22 -13.21
CA ILE A 42 11.65 1.40 -12.54
C ILE A 42 11.26 1.13 -11.09
N SER A 43 11.81 0.09 -10.48
CA SER A 43 11.54 -0.30 -9.10
C SER A 43 12.72 -1.07 -8.48
N GLY A 44 12.64 -1.32 -7.17
CA GLY A 44 13.63 -2.10 -6.44
C GLY A 44 15.02 -1.45 -6.47
N GLU A 45 16.06 -2.27 -6.51
CA GLU A 45 17.46 -1.85 -6.44
C GLU A 45 17.88 -0.89 -7.58
N ILE A 46 17.20 -0.94 -8.72
CA ILE A 46 17.49 -0.03 -9.84
C ILE A 46 17.21 1.42 -9.45
N VAL A 47 16.20 1.69 -8.63
CA VAL A 47 15.94 3.05 -8.13
C VAL A 47 17.11 3.56 -7.31
N ALA A 48 17.70 2.71 -6.47
CA ALA A 48 18.87 3.06 -5.68
C ALA A 48 20.11 3.32 -6.57
N GLN A 49 20.31 2.50 -7.62
CA GLN A 49 21.39 2.67 -8.57
C GLN A 49 21.30 3.97 -9.38
N GLU A 50 20.06 4.42 -9.65
CA GLU A 50 19.79 5.64 -10.41
C GLU A 50 19.75 6.91 -9.53
N GLN A 51 20.04 6.82 -8.22
CA GLN A 51 20.12 7.99 -7.35
C GLN A 51 21.17 8.99 -7.89
N GLY A 52 20.75 10.25 -8.03
CA GLY A 52 21.58 11.30 -8.65
C GLY A 52 21.47 11.41 -10.17
N ASN A 53 20.83 10.46 -10.85
CA ASN A 53 20.50 10.58 -12.26
C ASN A 53 19.41 11.65 -12.47
N ALA A 54 19.69 12.66 -13.32
CA ALA A 54 18.72 13.74 -13.61
C ALA A 54 17.42 13.24 -14.25
N ALA A 55 17.46 12.10 -14.94
CA ALA A 55 16.29 11.45 -15.52
C ALA A 55 15.38 10.81 -14.46
N LEU A 56 15.89 10.48 -13.26
CA LEU A 56 15.12 9.85 -12.21
C LEU A 56 14.08 10.82 -11.63
N LYS A 57 12.83 10.41 -11.69
CA LYS A 57 11.69 11.10 -11.07
C LYS A 57 11.01 10.14 -10.11
N ILE A 58 11.04 10.47 -8.81
CA ILE A 58 10.34 9.73 -7.75
C ILE A 58 9.18 10.61 -7.28
N ARG A 59 8.02 10.01 -7.16
CA ARG A 59 6.83 10.67 -6.61
C ARG A 59 6.10 9.77 -5.64
N GLU A 60 5.48 10.37 -4.66
CA GLU A 60 4.59 9.66 -3.74
C GLU A 60 3.27 9.34 -4.44
N ILE A 61 2.75 8.19 -4.14
CA ILE A 61 1.40 7.76 -4.52
C ILE A 61 0.60 7.60 -3.22
N PRO A 62 -0.60 8.15 -3.12
CA PRO A 62 -1.44 7.93 -1.96
C PRO A 62 -1.99 6.49 -1.96
N GLY A 63 -1.11 5.53 -1.77
CA GLY A 63 -1.40 4.10 -1.75
C GLY A 63 -0.64 3.41 -0.63
N THR A 64 -1.27 2.43 0.01
CA THR A 64 -0.68 1.66 1.12
C THR A 64 -0.56 0.21 0.73
N TYR A 65 0.63 -0.35 0.95
CA TYR A 65 0.84 -1.79 0.94
C TYR A 65 0.75 -2.31 2.37
N TYR A 66 0.08 -3.46 2.55
CA TYR A 66 -0.24 -4.00 3.87
C TYR A 66 -0.28 -5.53 3.84
N ILE A 67 -0.24 -6.13 5.00
CA ILE A 67 -0.71 -7.50 5.21
C ILE A 67 -2.10 -7.46 5.82
N GLN A 68 -3.04 -8.27 5.30
CA GLN A 68 -4.36 -8.44 5.88
C GLN A 68 -4.44 -9.79 6.59
N LEU A 69 -5.00 -9.78 7.79
CA LEU A 69 -5.10 -10.94 8.67
C LEU A 69 -6.51 -11.55 8.57
N ASN A 70 -6.59 -12.86 8.39
CA ASN A 70 -7.88 -13.55 8.32
C ASN A 70 -8.45 -13.81 9.73
N THR A 71 -9.35 -12.95 10.17
CA THR A 71 -9.95 -13.04 11.51
C THR A 71 -10.91 -14.19 11.70
N GLN A 72 -11.16 -15.00 10.67
CA GLN A 72 -11.91 -16.26 10.80
C GLN A 72 -11.03 -17.43 11.23
N LYS A 73 -9.71 -17.26 11.29
CA LYS A 73 -8.77 -18.24 11.82
C LYS A 73 -8.64 -18.05 13.33
N ASP A 74 -8.71 -19.10 14.10
CA ASP A 74 -8.74 -19.06 15.58
C ASP A 74 -7.61 -18.21 16.17
N LEU A 75 -6.39 -18.40 15.69
CA LEU A 75 -5.23 -17.60 16.11
C LEU A 75 -5.43 -16.11 15.81
N LEU A 76 -5.91 -15.79 14.61
CA LEU A 76 -6.05 -14.41 14.12
C LEU A 76 -7.40 -13.77 14.52
N ALA A 77 -8.35 -14.54 15.07
CA ALA A 77 -9.51 -14.03 15.80
C ALA A 77 -9.08 -13.32 17.09
N ASN A 78 -7.98 -13.77 17.69
CA ASN A 78 -7.41 -13.19 18.93
C ASN A 78 -6.74 -11.83 18.66
N LYS A 79 -7.22 -10.77 19.32
CA LYS A 79 -6.68 -9.40 19.17
C LYS A 79 -5.22 -9.30 19.59
N ASN A 80 -4.82 -9.99 20.68
CA ASN A 80 -3.44 -9.94 21.16
C ASN A 80 -2.48 -10.57 20.15
N ALA A 81 -2.89 -11.66 19.47
CA ALA A 81 -2.10 -12.26 18.39
C ALA A 81 -1.93 -11.30 17.21
N ARG A 82 -3.01 -10.63 16.76
CA ARG A 82 -2.92 -9.65 15.67
C ARG A 82 -2.04 -8.46 16.04
N ARG A 83 -2.18 -7.94 17.25
CA ARG A 83 -1.36 -6.85 17.77
C ARG A 83 0.11 -7.25 17.89
N ALA A 84 0.40 -8.49 18.34
CA ALA A 84 1.75 -9.01 18.39
C ALA A 84 2.39 -9.04 16.99
N ILE A 85 1.66 -9.51 15.99
CA ILE A 85 2.10 -9.48 14.59
C ILE A 85 2.39 -8.04 14.14
N ALA A 86 1.48 -7.11 14.40
CA ALA A 86 1.64 -5.71 13.99
C ALA A 86 2.90 -5.07 14.59
N LEU A 87 3.09 -5.20 15.90
CA LEU A 87 4.21 -4.59 16.64
C LEU A 87 5.57 -5.26 16.36
N SER A 88 5.58 -6.49 15.81
CA SER A 88 6.81 -7.19 15.40
C SER A 88 7.43 -6.61 14.13
N LEU A 89 6.66 -5.86 13.33
CA LEU A 89 7.10 -5.39 12.03
C LEU A 89 7.70 -3.99 12.13
N ASN A 90 8.86 -3.79 11.52
CA ASN A 90 9.49 -2.48 11.38
C ASN A 90 9.32 -1.98 9.94
N SER A 91 8.24 -1.24 9.72
CA SER A 91 7.87 -0.70 8.40
C SER A 91 8.93 0.24 7.81
N GLU A 92 9.67 0.96 8.65
CA GLU A 92 10.75 1.83 8.19
C GLU A 92 11.94 1.01 7.67
N ARG A 93 12.32 -0.07 8.38
CA ARG A 93 13.36 -0.99 7.93
C ARG A 93 12.97 -1.67 6.61
N LEU A 94 11.70 -2.09 6.48
CA LEU A 94 11.20 -2.65 5.23
C LEU A 94 11.35 -1.66 4.08
N ALA A 95 10.86 -0.44 4.23
CA ALA A 95 10.89 0.57 3.17
C ALA A 95 12.33 0.97 2.79
N LYS A 96 13.16 1.29 3.78
CA LYS A 96 14.49 1.85 3.54
C LYS A 96 15.56 0.83 3.20
N ASN A 97 15.52 -0.36 3.84
CA ASN A 97 16.62 -1.32 3.75
C ASN A 97 16.29 -2.54 2.87
N VAL A 98 15.03 -2.93 2.76
CA VAL A 98 14.62 -4.11 1.99
C VAL A 98 14.14 -3.72 0.60
N LEU A 99 13.22 -2.75 0.51
CA LEU A 99 12.68 -2.28 -0.77
C LEU A 99 13.63 -1.29 -1.45
N ASN A 100 14.11 -0.31 -0.71
CA ASN A 100 15.07 0.71 -1.15
C ASN A 100 14.71 1.35 -2.52
N ASP A 101 13.42 1.56 -2.74
CA ASP A 101 12.85 2.03 -4.00
C ASP A 101 12.20 3.43 -3.87
N GLY A 102 12.48 4.12 -2.76
CA GLY A 102 11.89 5.40 -2.41
C GLY A 102 10.59 5.28 -1.61
N SER A 103 10.08 4.07 -1.39
CA SER A 103 8.93 3.82 -0.52
C SER A 103 9.15 4.37 0.89
N LYS A 104 8.07 4.79 1.53
CA LYS A 104 8.10 5.36 2.88
C LYS A 104 7.38 4.45 3.87
N LYS A 105 7.74 4.56 5.14
CA LYS A 105 6.96 3.95 6.22
C LYS A 105 5.50 4.38 6.12
N ALA A 106 4.57 3.45 6.24
CA ALA A 106 3.16 3.77 6.43
C ALA A 106 2.93 4.23 7.88
N LEU A 107 2.34 5.42 8.06
CA LEU A 107 1.99 5.95 9.38
C LEU A 107 0.72 5.30 9.94
N GLY A 108 -0.23 4.97 9.08
CA GLY A 108 -1.49 4.31 9.37
C GLY A 108 -1.99 3.54 8.14
N PHE A 109 -3.24 3.13 8.14
CA PHE A 109 -3.82 2.49 6.96
C PHE A 109 -4.10 3.52 5.86
N VAL A 110 -4.59 4.69 6.22
CA VAL A 110 -4.69 5.83 5.30
C VAL A 110 -3.30 6.45 5.12
N PRO A 111 -2.75 6.51 3.89
CA PRO A 111 -1.43 7.10 3.63
C PRO A 111 -1.46 8.63 3.67
N THR A 112 -0.29 9.26 3.60
CA THR A 112 -0.18 10.71 3.34
C THR A 112 -0.67 11.05 1.93
N GLY A 113 -1.03 12.32 1.72
CA GLY A 113 -1.55 12.83 0.45
C GLY A 113 -3.03 13.21 0.50
N PHE A 114 -3.68 13.10 1.67
CA PHE A 114 -5.05 13.56 1.90
C PHE A 114 -5.02 14.79 2.80
N THR A 115 -5.18 15.96 2.19
CA THR A 115 -5.06 17.25 2.89
C THR A 115 -6.43 17.78 3.29
N ASN A 116 -6.58 18.17 4.52
CA ASN A 116 -7.74 18.89 5.03
C ASN A 116 -7.83 20.27 4.35
N GLN A 117 -8.94 20.56 3.69
CA GLN A 117 -9.10 21.79 2.92
C GLN A 117 -9.13 23.05 3.79
N GLU A 118 -9.58 22.95 5.04
CA GLU A 118 -9.69 24.09 5.96
C GLU A 118 -8.38 24.35 6.70
N THR A 119 -7.77 23.28 7.25
CA THR A 119 -6.56 23.38 8.08
C THR A 119 -5.26 23.25 7.31
N GLN A 120 -5.31 22.78 6.06
CA GLN A 120 -4.17 22.45 5.20
C GLN A 120 -3.23 21.37 5.79
N LYS A 121 -3.72 20.59 6.76
CA LYS A 121 -2.98 19.49 7.37
C LYS A 121 -3.26 18.18 6.66
N ASP A 122 -2.25 17.32 6.59
CA ASP A 122 -2.38 15.96 6.07
C ASP A 122 -3.04 15.03 7.10
N PHE A 123 -3.88 14.12 6.62
CA PHE A 123 -4.65 13.20 7.46
C PHE A 123 -3.77 12.28 8.30
N ALA A 124 -2.80 11.63 7.67
CA ALA A 124 -1.91 10.67 8.33
C ALA A 124 -0.87 11.38 9.23
N GLU A 125 -0.33 12.52 8.77
CA GLU A 125 0.63 13.29 9.56
C GLU A 125 0.00 13.89 10.83
N GLU A 126 -1.26 14.31 10.76
CA GLU A 126 -2.00 14.85 11.92
C GLU A 126 -2.25 13.75 12.97
N LEU A 127 -2.47 12.50 12.56
CA LEU A 127 -2.60 11.34 13.45
C LEU A 127 -1.27 10.89 14.04
N GLY A 128 -0.17 11.13 13.31
CA GLY A 128 1.14 10.62 13.67
C GLY A 128 1.31 9.13 13.41
N ASP A 129 2.30 8.52 14.06
CA ASP A 129 2.65 7.11 13.86
C ASP A 129 1.69 6.16 14.57
N LEU A 130 0.74 5.63 13.84
CA LEU A 130 -0.18 4.58 14.31
C LEU A 130 0.41 3.15 14.14
N ASN A 131 1.58 3.03 13.52
CA ASN A 131 2.20 1.77 13.14
C ASN A 131 3.63 1.64 13.72
N PRO A 132 3.79 1.76 15.06
CA PRO A 132 5.10 1.66 15.69
C PRO A 132 5.61 0.21 15.69
N SER A 133 6.94 0.05 15.66
CA SER A 133 7.59 -1.24 15.93
C SER A 133 7.97 -1.31 17.41
N GLU A 134 7.36 -2.25 18.13
CA GLU A 134 7.57 -2.45 19.57
C GLU A 134 7.80 -3.95 19.85
N PRO A 135 8.99 -4.51 19.53
CA PRO A 135 9.24 -5.95 19.60
C PRO A 135 9.01 -6.56 20.98
N GLU A 136 9.39 -5.88 22.07
CA GLU A 136 9.21 -6.41 23.41
C GLU A 136 7.73 -6.51 23.79
N LYS A 137 6.95 -5.51 23.46
CA LYS A 137 5.49 -5.55 23.65
C LYS A 137 4.82 -6.60 22.75
N ALA A 138 5.35 -6.80 21.54
CA ALA A 138 4.91 -7.87 20.67
C ALA A 138 5.08 -9.24 21.32
N LYS A 139 6.22 -9.50 21.93
CA LYS A 139 6.50 -10.75 22.67
C LYS A 139 5.53 -10.95 23.84
N GLU A 140 5.27 -9.90 24.63
CA GLU A 140 4.33 -9.95 25.74
C GLU A 140 2.91 -10.28 25.28
N LEU A 141 2.43 -9.60 24.24
CA LEU A 141 1.11 -9.85 23.66
C LEU A 141 1.01 -11.25 23.05
N TRP A 142 2.08 -11.72 22.42
CA TRP A 142 2.14 -13.06 21.87
C TRP A 142 2.02 -14.15 22.95
N GLN A 143 2.74 -14.02 24.07
CA GLN A 143 2.60 -14.94 25.21
C GLN A 143 1.18 -14.89 25.79
N THR A 144 0.59 -13.70 25.88
CA THR A 144 -0.80 -13.53 26.31
C THR A 144 -1.76 -14.26 25.39
N ALA A 145 -1.62 -14.08 24.07
CA ALA A 145 -2.43 -14.75 23.05
C ALA A 145 -2.32 -16.28 23.14
N LYS A 146 -1.09 -16.81 23.25
CA LYS A 146 -0.86 -18.27 23.43
C LYS A 146 -1.59 -18.81 24.66
N LYS A 147 -1.51 -18.08 25.78
CA LYS A 147 -2.18 -18.46 27.04
C LYS A 147 -3.70 -18.43 26.90
N GLU A 148 -4.27 -17.38 26.28
CA GLU A 148 -5.72 -17.24 26.06
C GLU A 148 -6.26 -18.35 25.15
N LEU A 149 -5.48 -18.78 24.16
CA LEU A 149 -5.84 -19.81 23.20
C LEU A 149 -5.48 -21.24 23.66
N GLY A 150 -4.72 -21.38 24.75
CA GLY A 150 -4.27 -22.69 25.23
C GLY A 150 -3.29 -23.40 24.29
N ILE A 151 -2.47 -22.66 23.55
CA ILE A 151 -1.51 -23.20 22.57
C ILE A 151 -0.06 -22.91 22.97
N GLU A 152 0.85 -23.80 22.63
CA GLU A 152 2.29 -23.59 22.84
C GLU A 152 3.00 -23.16 21.56
N LYS A 153 2.53 -23.63 20.40
CA LYS A 153 3.09 -23.35 19.08
C LYS A 153 1.98 -23.03 18.09
N ALA A 154 2.33 -22.28 17.07
CA ALA A 154 1.41 -21.90 16.00
C ALA A 154 2.09 -21.93 14.63
N GLU A 155 1.27 -22.01 13.60
CA GLU A 155 1.72 -21.97 12.20
C GLU A 155 0.79 -21.02 11.41
N LEU A 156 1.40 -20.18 10.57
CA LEU A 156 0.71 -19.26 9.67
C LEU A 156 1.31 -19.33 8.27
N THR A 157 0.47 -19.12 7.27
CA THR A 157 0.89 -19.03 5.88
C THR A 157 0.64 -17.64 5.33
N ILE A 158 1.67 -17.02 4.73
CA ILE A 158 1.59 -15.75 4.02
C ILE A 158 1.30 -16.04 2.55
N LEU A 159 0.10 -15.70 2.11
CA LEU A 159 -0.30 -15.70 0.71
C LEU A 159 0.19 -14.42 0.03
N SER A 160 0.92 -14.53 -1.07
CA SER A 160 1.43 -13.38 -1.83
C SER A 160 1.32 -13.59 -3.33
N SER A 161 1.50 -12.52 -4.10
CA SER A 161 1.75 -12.64 -5.53
C SER A 161 3.17 -13.15 -5.78
N ASP A 162 3.39 -13.78 -6.94
CA ASP A 162 4.68 -14.34 -7.38
C ASP A 162 5.65 -13.28 -7.97
N THR A 163 5.45 -11.99 -7.61
CA THR A 163 6.34 -10.91 -8.01
C THR A 163 7.54 -10.79 -7.07
N GLU A 164 8.64 -10.26 -7.58
CA GLU A 164 9.87 -10.05 -6.79
C GLU A 164 9.62 -9.23 -5.52
N ASN A 165 8.90 -8.10 -5.63
CA ASN A 165 8.59 -7.27 -4.48
C ASN A 165 7.72 -7.99 -3.45
N ALA A 166 6.69 -8.73 -3.89
CA ALA A 166 5.83 -9.47 -2.96
C ALA A 166 6.61 -10.58 -2.24
N LYS A 167 7.59 -11.21 -2.91
CA LYS A 167 8.50 -12.18 -2.31
C LYS A 167 9.37 -11.52 -1.23
N LYS A 168 10.06 -10.42 -1.54
CA LYS A 168 10.89 -9.66 -0.57
C LYS A 168 10.07 -9.26 0.67
N ILE A 169 8.84 -8.78 0.47
CA ILE A 169 7.94 -8.41 1.56
C ILE A 169 7.59 -9.63 2.41
N SER A 170 7.21 -10.74 1.78
CA SER A 170 6.82 -11.96 2.49
C SER A 170 7.97 -12.55 3.30
N GLU A 171 9.19 -12.59 2.74
CA GLU A 171 10.40 -13.03 3.41
C GLU A 171 10.76 -12.12 4.60
N TYR A 172 10.62 -10.80 4.42
CA TYR A 172 10.81 -9.85 5.51
C TYR A 172 9.82 -10.07 6.65
N VAL A 173 8.52 -10.21 6.35
CA VAL A 173 7.48 -10.46 7.34
C VAL A 173 7.72 -11.79 8.03
N GLN A 174 8.04 -12.86 7.28
CA GLN A 174 8.38 -14.18 7.82
C GLN A 174 9.53 -14.08 8.84
N GLY A 175 10.65 -13.45 8.46
CA GLY A 175 11.80 -13.28 9.34
C GLY A 175 11.49 -12.46 10.60
N ALA A 176 10.79 -11.33 10.43
CA ALA A 176 10.45 -10.47 11.58
C ALA A 176 9.51 -11.16 12.58
N LEU A 177 8.56 -11.97 12.09
CA LEU A 177 7.66 -12.74 12.95
C LEU A 177 8.42 -13.89 13.65
N ALA A 178 9.30 -14.60 12.94
CA ALA A 178 10.11 -15.66 13.51
C ALA A 178 11.06 -15.15 14.61
N ASP A 179 11.64 -13.96 14.43
CA ASP A 179 12.56 -13.35 15.38
C ASP A 179 11.86 -12.89 16.68
N ASN A 180 10.58 -12.49 16.59
CA ASN A 180 9.87 -11.85 17.69
C ASN A 180 8.80 -12.72 18.36
N LEU A 181 8.23 -13.70 17.64
CA LEU A 181 7.10 -14.48 18.11
C LEU A 181 7.51 -15.95 18.30
N GLU A 182 7.91 -16.27 19.52
CA GLU A 182 8.42 -17.59 19.89
C GLU A 182 7.44 -18.74 19.56
N ASN A 183 7.96 -19.81 18.97
CA ASN A 183 7.20 -21.00 18.54
C ASN A 183 6.14 -20.71 17.45
N LEU A 184 6.31 -19.64 16.69
CA LEU A 184 5.55 -19.38 15.48
C LEU A 184 6.33 -19.84 14.24
N THR A 185 5.74 -20.76 13.48
CA THR A 185 6.22 -21.11 12.14
C THR A 185 5.48 -20.30 11.10
N VAL A 186 6.20 -19.65 10.20
CA VAL A 186 5.58 -18.85 9.11
C VAL A 186 6.04 -19.41 7.77
N ASN A 187 5.08 -19.85 6.94
CA ASN A 187 5.30 -20.31 5.58
C ASN A 187 4.95 -19.21 4.58
N VAL A 188 5.57 -19.24 3.40
CA VAL A 188 5.28 -18.31 2.30
C VAL A 188 4.71 -19.08 1.12
N SER A 189 3.58 -18.64 0.60
CA SER A 189 2.85 -19.23 -0.54
C SER A 189 2.68 -18.21 -1.67
N PRO A 190 3.69 -18.05 -2.55
CA PRO A 190 3.58 -17.18 -3.70
C PRO A 190 2.77 -17.85 -4.81
N VAL A 191 1.80 -17.14 -5.38
CA VAL A 191 0.96 -17.62 -6.48
C VAL A 191 0.71 -16.48 -7.48
N PRO A 192 0.31 -16.78 -8.73
CA PRO A 192 -0.08 -15.76 -9.69
C PRO A 192 -1.17 -14.83 -9.14
N PHE A 193 -1.13 -13.56 -9.56
CA PHE A 193 -1.99 -12.49 -9.01
C PHE A 193 -3.49 -12.87 -8.98
N ASN A 194 -4.02 -13.45 -10.06
CA ASN A 194 -5.43 -13.84 -10.12
C ASN A 194 -5.76 -14.96 -9.10
N ASN A 195 -4.87 -15.92 -8.92
CA ASN A 195 -5.03 -17.00 -7.95
C ASN A 195 -4.97 -16.45 -6.52
N ARG A 196 -4.07 -15.47 -6.26
CA ARG A 196 -4.04 -14.77 -4.98
C ARG A 196 -5.37 -14.06 -4.67
N LEU A 197 -5.94 -13.36 -5.67
CA LEU A 197 -7.23 -12.70 -5.50
C LEU A 197 -8.37 -13.69 -5.24
N GLU A 198 -8.39 -14.81 -5.94
CA GLU A 198 -9.38 -15.87 -5.76
C GLU A 198 -9.29 -16.49 -4.35
N LYS A 199 -8.08 -16.85 -3.92
CA LYS A 199 -7.82 -17.34 -2.56
C LYS A 199 -8.19 -16.31 -1.50
N SER A 200 -7.89 -15.04 -1.73
CA SER A 200 -8.28 -13.96 -0.80
C SER A 200 -9.80 -13.84 -0.66
N ARG A 201 -10.54 -13.90 -1.76
CA ARG A 201 -12.01 -13.83 -1.77
C ARG A 201 -12.67 -15.03 -1.12
N SER A 202 -12.10 -16.22 -1.32
CA SER A 202 -12.61 -17.47 -0.71
C SER A 202 -12.22 -17.63 0.77
N GLY A 203 -11.30 -16.79 1.30
CA GLY A 203 -10.79 -16.92 2.67
C GLY A 203 -9.74 -18.03 2.83
N ASP A 204 -9.18 -18.54 1.73
CA ASP A 204 -8.12 -19.57 1.75
C ASP A 204 -6.75 -18.94 1.98
N PHE A 205 -6.56 -18.34 3.14
CA PHE A 205 -5.31 -17.74 3.61
C PHE A 205 -5.35 -17.50 5.12
N ASP A 206 -4.17 -17.34 5.74
CA ASP A 206 -4.04 -16.82 7.09
C ASP A 206 -3.66 -15.35 7.05
N ILE A 207 -2.57 -15.04 6.35
CA ILE A 207 -2.09 -13.67 6.09
C ILE A 207 -2.03 -13.49 4.56
N VAL A 208 -2.52 -12.36 4.05
CA VAL A 208 -2.35 -12.02 2.63
C VAL A 208 -1.64 -10.69 2.45
N VAL A 209 -0.63 -10.68 1.58
CA VAL A 209 0.06 -9.46 1.14
C VAL A 209 -0.77 -8.78 0.07
N GLY A 210 -1.10 -7.53 0.28
CA GLY A 210 -1.88 -6.71 -0.65
C GLY A 210 -1.53 -5.24 -0.60
N GLY A 211 -2.19 -4.48 -1.43
CA GLY A 211 -2.08 -3.03 -1.46
C GLY A 211 -3.34 -2.40 -1.99
N TRP A 212 -3.54 -1.13 -1.65
CA TRP A 212 -4.63 -0.32 -2.15
C TRP A 212 -4.12 1.03 -2.63
N THR A 213 -4.60 1.43 -3.79
CA THR A 213 -4.48 2.78 -4.33
C THR A 213 -5.88 3.34 -4.47
N PRO A 214 -6.18 4.54 -3.98
CA PRO A 214 -7.54 5.02 -3.91
C PRO A 214 -8.13 5.30 -5.29
N VAL A 215 -9.44 5.11 -5.39
CA VAL A 215 -10.21 5.41 -6.60
C VAL A 215 -10.58 6.90 -6.65
N TYR A 216 -10.72 7.52 -5.48
CA TYR A 216 -11.00 8.95 -5.33
C TYR A 216 -10.24 9.51 -4.13
N ALA A 217 -10.01 10.84 -4.13
CA ALA A 217 -9.16 11.50 -3.14
C ALA A 217 -9.92 11.76 -1.81
N ASP A 218 -10.20 10.68 -1.08
CA ASP A 218 -10.85 10.75 0.24
C ASP A 218 -10.34 9.60 1.13
N PRO A 219 -9.99 9.85 2.42
CA PRO A 219 -9.54 8.84 3.37
C PRO A 219 -10.50 7.65 3.50
N ILE A 220 -11.80 7.87 3.32
CA ILE A 220 -12.81 6.83 3.46
C ILE A 220 -12.66 5.70 2.42
N ASP A 221 -12.00 5.96 1.29
CA ASP A 221 -11.77 4.93 0.26
C ASP A 221 -10.93 3.78 0.81
N PHE A 222 -9.99 4.07 1.70
CA PHE A 222 -9.22 3.07 2.44
C PHE A 222 -10.06 2.40 3.52
N LEU A 223 -10.68 3.18 4.37
CA LEU A 223 -11.39 2.68 5.55
C LEU A 223 -12.58 1.79 5.16
N ASN A 224 -13.28 2.11 4.07
CA ASN A 224 -14.39 1.29 3.57
C ASN A 224 -13.97 -0.16 3.26
N LEU A 225 -12.70 -0.43 2.92
CA LEU A 225 -12.22 -1.79 2.66
C LEU A 225 -12.43 -2.73 3.86
N LEU A 226 -12.42 -2.18 5.08
CA LEU A 226 -12.56 -2.94 6.32
C LEU A 226 -13.99 -2.95 6.89
N GLN A 227 -14.93 -2.24 6.26
CA GLN A 227 -16.33 -2.30 6.66
C GLN A 227 -16.82 -3.75 6.66
N SER A 228 -17.56 -4.17 7.68
CA SER A 228 -17.90 -5.58 7.93
C SER A 228 -18.55 -6.29 6.72
N LYS A 229 -19.29 -5.57 5.88
CA LYS A 229 -19.98 -6.11 4.69
C LYS A 229 -19.26 -5.83 3.37
N ASN A 230 -18.10 -5.19 3.39
CA ASN A 230 -17.38 -4.89 2.16
C ASN A 230 -16.75 -6.16 1.56
N SER A 231 -16.88 -6.34 0.26
CA SER A 231 -16.34 -7.50 -0.47
C SER A 231 -14.81 -7.56 -0.47
N ASN A 232 -14.12 -6.43 -0.27
CA ASN A 232 -12.67 -6.34 -0.16
C ASN A 232 -12.16 -6.57 1.27
N ASN A 233 -13.05 -6.70 2.25
CA ASN A 233 -12.70 -7.15 3.60
C ASN A 233 -12.43 -8.66 3.57
N PHE A 234 -11.33 -9.06 2.96
CA PHE A 234 -10.99 -10.48 2.78
C PHE A 234 -10.76 -11.18 4.12
N GLY A 235 -10.20 -10.48 5.10
CA GLY A 235 -9.98 -10.98 6.46
C GLY A 235 -11.24 -11.13 7.29
N LYS A 236 -12.41 -10.68 6.80
CA LYS A 236 -13.72 -10.78 7.44
C LYS A 236 -13.77 -10.19 8.85
N TRP A 237 -12.91 -9.21 9.12
CA TRP A 237 -12.98 -8.47 10.37
C TRP A 237 -14.32 -7.74 10.49
N SER A 238 -14.90 -7.75 11.70
CA SER A 238 -16.18 -7.10 11.97
C SER A 238 -16.10 -6.36 13.30
N ASN A 239 -16.35 -5.05 13.25
CA ASN A 239 -16.37 -4.20 14.43
C ASN A 239 -17.51 -3.18 14.32
N LYS A 240 -18.49 -3.28 15.21
CA LYS A 240 -19.69 -2.41 15.20
C LYS A 240 -19.35 -0.94 15.38
N THR A 241 -18.37 -0.62 16.22
CA THR A 241 -17.92 0.77 16.45
C THR A 241 -17.28 1.34 15.18
N PHE A 242 -16.47 0.55 14.49
CA PHE A 242 -15.89 0.95 13.22
C PHE A 242 -16.94 1.21 12.15
N ASP A 243 -17.88 0.28 11.97
CA ASP A 243 -18.98 0.44 11.02
C ASP A 243 -19.82 1.69 11.31
N GLN A 244 -20.08 1.96 12.61
CA GLN A 244 -20.79 3.15 13.05
C GLN A 244 -20.03 4.44 12.72
N LEU A 245 -18.71 4.49 12.98
CA LEU A 245 -17.88 5.64 12.62
C LEU A 245 -17.94 5.94 11.12
N LEU A 246 -17.87 4.90 10.27
CA LEU A 246 -18.00 5.09 8.82
C LEU A 246 -19.40 5.57 8.42
N GLN A 247 -20.44 5.06 9.06
CA GLN A 247 -21.79 5.52 8.83
C GLN A 247 -21.98 6.97 9.27
N GLU A 248 -21.46 7.37 10.43
CA GLU A 248 -21.51 8.76 10.91
C GLU A 248 -20.78 9.70 9.96
N ALA A 249 -19.60 9.32 9.50
CA ALA A 249 -18.82 10.10 8.53
C ALA A 249 -19.57 10.29 7.20
N ASN A 250 -20.26 9.26 6.71
CA ASN A 250 -20.94 9.29 5.41
C ASN A 250 -22.34 9.89 5.45
N VAL A 251 -23.02 9.85 6.57
CA VAL A 251 -24.44 10.25 6.69
C VAL A 251 -24.58 11.46 7.62
N THR A 252 -24.19 11.32 8.90
CA THR A 252 -24.41 12.34 9.92
C THR A 252 -23.54 13.58 9.68
N TYR A 253 -22.29 13.35 9.27
CA TYR A 253 -21.29 14.39 9.08
C TYR A 253 -20.94 14.62 7.61
N ALA A 254 -21.72 14.10 6.66
CA ALA A 254 -21.44 14.23 5.22
C ALA A 254 -21.18 15.66 4.75
N ASN A 255 -21.88 16.63 5.34
CA ASN A 255 -21.76 18.07 5.07
C ASN A 255 -21.10 18.86 6.22
N LYS A 256 -20.45 18.17 7.14
CA LYS A 256 -19.73 18.76 8.28
C LYS A 256 -18.28 18.29 8.20
N TYR A 257 -17.49 19.07 7.46
CA TYR A 257 -16.17 18.62 7.02
C TYR A 257 -15.23 18.26 8.18
N GLU A 258 -15.16 19.11 9.20
CA GLU A 258 -14.27 18.92 10.35
C GLU A 258 -14.69 17.70 11.21
N GLU A 259 -15.99 17.55 11.50
CA GLU A 259 -16.52 16.43 12.26
C GLU A 259 -16.32 15.11 11.50
N ARG A 260 -16.53 15.14 10.16
CA ARG A 260 -16.28 14.01 9.29
C ARG A 260 -14.81 13.59 9.33
N TRP A 261 -13.91 14.56 9.19
CA TRP A 261 -12.47 14.35 9.22
C TRP A 261 -12.03 13.66 10.51
N LYS A 262 -12.41 14.20 11.67
CA LYS A 262 -12.11 13.63 12.99
C LYS A 262 -12.74 12.24 13.19
N THR A 263 -13.90 12.01 12.62
CA THR A 263 -14.56 10.69 12.69
C THR A 263 -13.80 9.65 11.89
N LEU A 264 -13.30 9.99 10.71
CA LEU A 264 -12.44 9.12 9.91
C LEU A 264 -11.08 8.88 10.58
N GLN A 265 -10.52 9.88 11.24
CA GLN A 265 -9.28 9.73 12.05
C GLN A 265 -9.48 8.73 13.20
N LYS A 266 -10.59 8.79 13.92
CA LYS A 266 -10.93 7.79 14.95
C LYS A 266 -11.09 6.39 14.37
N ALA A 267 -11.62 6.27 13.16
CA ALA A 267 -11.74 4.97 12.50
C ALA A 267 -10.37 4.39 12.14
N ASP A 268 -9.41 5.19 11.66
CA ASP A 268 -8.05 4.72 11.36
C ASP A 268 -7.27 4.35 12.63
N GLN A 269 -7.43 5.12 13.71
CA GLN A 269 -6.91 4.75 15.03
C GLN A 269 -7.44 3.39 15.50
N LEU A 270 -8.75 3.14 15.33
CA LEU A 270 -9.36 1.86 15.70
C LEU A 270 -8.82 0.71 14.85
N VAL A 271 -8.53 0.93 13.56
CA VAL A 271 -7.85 -0.07 12.71
C VAL A 271 -6.48 -0.42 13.31
N ALA A 272 -5.69 0.57 13.69
CA ALA A 272 -4.39 0.33 14.32
C ALA A 272 -4.51 -0.41 15.66
N GLU A 273 -5.51 -0.08 16.48
CA GLU A 273 -5.74 -0.74 17.77
C GLU A 273 -6.22 -2.19 17.66
N GLU A 274 -7.03 -2.50 16.67
CA GLU A 274 -7.62 -3.83 16.44
C GLU A 274 -6.75 -4.71 15.54
N ALA A 275 -5.87 -4.09 14.75
CA ALA A 275 -4.96 -4.71 13.81
C ALA A 275 -5.60 -5.79 12.90
N PRO A 276 -6.72 -5.52 12.21
CA PRO A 276 -7.24 -6.46 11.21
C PRO A 276 -6.33 -6.54 9.98
N LEU A 277 -5.54 -5.52 9.76
CA LEU A 277 -4.44 -5.45 8.82
C LEU A 277 -3.26 -4.68 9.44
N VAL A 278 -2.10 -4.83 8.85
CA VAL A 278 -0.89 -4.09 9.27
C VAL A 278 -0.37 -3.33 8.06
N PRO A 279 -0.40 -2.00 8.07
CA PRO A 279 0.21 -1.18 7.05
C PRO A 279 1.73 -1.40 7.03
N LEU A 280 2.31 -1.58 5.85
CA LEU A 280 3.74 -1.84 5.72
C LEU A 280 4.48 -0.61 5.21
N TYR A 281 4.06 -0.08 4.06
CA TYR A 281 4.68 1.09 3.48
C TYR A 281 3.71 1.85 2.58
N GLN A 282 3.98 3.14 2.42
CA GLN A 282 3.34 3.98 1.42
C GLN A 282 4.05 3.83 0.08
N LEU A 283 3.26 3.69 -0.97
CA LEU A 283 3.75 3.53 -2.33
C LEU A 283 4.45 4.78 -2.84
N THR A 284 5.52 4.56 -3.56
CA THR A 284 6.12 5.54 -4.46
C THR A 284 6.18 4.99 -5.87
N GLU A 285 6.34 5.86 -6.83
CA GLU A 285 6.59 5.49 -8.21
C GLU A 285 7.86 6.17 -8.69
N ALA A 286 8.82 5.37 -9.14
CA ALA A 286 10.04 5.84 -9.74
C ALA A 286 10.01 5.63 -11.26
N ARG A 287 10.44 6.63 -12.01
CA ARG A 287 10.56 6.57 -13.47
C ARG A 287 11.85 7.22 -13.92
N LEU A 288 12.42 6.69 -14.98
CA LEU A 288 13.36 7.44 -15.80
C LEU A 288 12.57 8.14 -16.90
N VAL A 289 12.81 9.44 -17.06
CA VAL A 289 12.13 10.30 -18.02
C VAL A 289 13.21 11.02 -18.83
N ASP A 290 13.21 10.84 -20.15
CA ASP A 290 14.16 11.51 -21.04
C ASP A 290 13.99 13.03 -20.94
N ASP A 291 15.08 13.78 -21.03
CA ASP A 291 15.11 15.24 -20.91
C ASP A 291 14.33 15.96 -22.03
N SER A 292 14.15 15.31 -23.17
CA SER A 292 13.32 15.81 -24.27
C SER A 292 11.81 15.79 -23.94
N VAL A 293 11.37 14.96 -22.99
CA VAL A 293 9.94 14.85 -22.61
C VAL A 293 9.55 16.04 -21.74
N GLN A 294 8.72 16.91 -22.27
CA GLN A 294 8.26 18.11 -21.57
C GLN A 294 6.77 17.99 -21.19
N ASN A 295 6.39 18.64 -20.09
CA ASN A 295 4.99 18.78 -19.66
C ASN A 295 4.27 17.45 -19.36
N LEU A 296 5.00 16.37 -19.03
CA LEU A 296 4.40 15.13 -18.54
C LEU A 296 3.93 15.35 -17.10
N VAL A 297 2.62 15.38 -16.93
CA VAL A 297 1.97 15.61 -15.63
C VAL A 297 1.30 14.32 -15.16
N TYR A 298 1.39 14.07 -13.88
CA TYR A 298 0.70 12.93 -13.24
C TYR A 298 -0.41 13.44 -12.35
N GLY A 299 -1.56 12.79 -12.43
CA GLY A 299 -2.66 13.05 -11.50
C GLY A 299 -2.34 12.59 -10.08
N PRO A 300 -3.07 13.08 -9.09
CA PRO A 300 -2.86 12.74 -7.67
C PRO A 300 -2.97 11.22 -7.40
N LEU A 301 -3.76 10.51 -8.21
CA LEU A 301 -3.97 9.06 -8.10
C LEU A 301 -3.06 8.22 -9.01
N GLY A 302 -2.01 8.80 -9.58
CA GLY A 302 -1.00 8.05 -10.28
C GLY A 302 -1.08 8.02 -11.80
N SER A 303 -2.17 8.43 -12.42
CA SER A 303 -2.32 8.42 -13.89
C SER A 303 -1.52 9.52 -14.56
N GLY A 304 -0.75 9.17 -15.58
CA GLY A 304 -0.07 10.16 -16.44
C GLY A 304 -1.04 10.81 -17.42
N TYR A 305 -0.93 12.12 -17.60
CA TYR A 305 -1.68 12.89 -18.58
C TYR A 305 -0.77 13.29 -19.74
N TYR A 306 -1.04 12.73 -20.92
CA TYR A 306 -0.21 12.92 -22.12
C TYR A 306 -0.70 14.07 -23.02
N LYS A 307 -1.81 14.73 -22.69
CA LYS A 307 -2.40 15.80 -23.51
C LYS A 307 -1.44 16.93 -23.79
N SER A 308 -0.76 17.41 -22.75
CA SER A 308 0.15 18.56 -22.82
C SER A 308 1.62 18.17 -23.08
N VAL A 309 1.88 16.88 -23.21
CA VAL A 309 3.25 16.40 -23.44
C VAL A 309 3.74 16.85 -24.80
N SER A 310 4.96 17.35 -24.82
CA SER A 310 5.71 17.66 -26.05
C SER A 310 7.10 17.05 -25.98
N ILE A 311 7.69 16.81 -27.13
CA ILE A 311 9.09 16.42 -27.26
C ILE A 311 9.85 17.64 -27.77
N SER A 312 10.86 18.06 -27.00
CA SER A 312 11.76 19.13 -27.45
C SER A 312 12.80 18.56 -28.40
N ASP A 313 13.08 19.25 -29.47
CA ASP A 313 14.24 18.94 -30.30
C ASP A 313 15.52 19.08 -29.47
N LYS A 314 16.44 18.13 -29.65
CA LYS A 314 17.76 18.13 -28.98
C LYS A 314 18.70 19.09 -29.66
#